data_15fa7fe26ce688c9b4d7f69f1a5f6c8a
#
_entry.id   15fa7fe26ce688c9b4d7f69f1a5f6c8a
#
_cell.length_a   1.000
_cell.length_b   1.000
_cell.length_c   1.000
_cell.angle_alpha   90.00
_cell.angle_beta   90.00
_cell.angle_gamma   90.00
#
_symmetry.space_group_name_H-M   'P 1'
#
loop_
_entity.id
_entity.type
_entity.pdbx_description
1 polymer ?
#
loop_
_entity_poly.entity_id
_entity_poly.type
_entity_poly.pdbx_seq_one_letter_code
_entity_poly.pdbx_strand_id
1 'polypeptide(L)'
;MKENPLHGVRLPREKNPKRPVMLHDIYLRLLGVADHVHPLLKLALIVAEGTGRRISAWCNLRWDDVDFQNGTIRWRAETDKTGHEQIVPMTDPVKDALAAARRAQGAIGNTPVFRAPKDPQRPCNRHLFDTWLRRAYEVTELPRERWMMWHSIRRKWATERKGYPVRDVMEAGGWKNEETLLRSYQQPDAETVRQVVLHPTQRIVSR
;
A
#
# COMPACT_ATOMS: atom_id res chain seq x y z
N MET A 1 -11.07 33.24 28.50
CA MET A 1 -10.64 31.98 27.86
C MET A 1 -10.07 31.09 28.97
N LYS A 2 -10.60 29.88 29.18
CA LYS A 2 -10.06 28.95 30.21
C LYS A 2 -8.74 28.41 29.67
N GLU A 3 -7.65 28.57 30.42
CA GLU A 3 -6.36 27.97 30.07
C GLU A 3 -6.50 26.46 29.93
N ASN A 4 -5.85 25.90 28.88
CA ASN A 4 -5.83 24.45 28.68
C ASN A 4 -5.01 23.81 29.82
N PRO A 5 -5.62 23.02 30.72
CA PRO A 5 -4.92 22.45 31.87
C PRO A 5 -3.81 21.45 31.49
N LEU A 6 -3.75 21.04 30.22
CA LEU A 6 -2.71 20.13 29.69
C LEU A 6 -1.58 20.88 28.96
N HIS A 7 -1.58 22.22 29.01
CA HIS A 7 -0.49 23.00 28.41
C HIS A 7 0.84 22.69 29.13
N GLY A 8 1.83 22.19 28.39
CA GLY A 8 3.14 21.85 28.95
C GLY A 8 3.29 20.39 29.45
N VAL A 9 2.22 19.60 29.49
CA VAL A 9 2.32 18.17 29.83
C VAL A 9 2.97 17.43 28.66
N ARG A 10 4.19 16.91 28.88
CA ARG A 10 4.84 16.01 27.92
C ARG A 10 4.15 14.66 27.97
N LEU A 11 3.43 14.35 26.89
CA LEU A 11 2.92 12.98 26.72
C LEU A 11 4.08 11.98 26.72
N PRO A 12 3.95 10.83 27.38
CA PRO A 12 4.94 9.75 27.28
C PRO A 12 5.20 9.43 25.80
N ARG A 13 6.48 9.30 25.42
CA ARG A 13 6.82 8.84 24.07
C ARG A 13 6.17 7.47 23.87
N GLU A 14 5.20 7.40 22.96
CA GLU A 14 4.58 6.14 22.57
C GLU A 14 5.70 5.21 22.11
N LYS A 15 5.90 4.09 22.82
CA LYS A 15 6.79 3.02 22.35
C LYS A 15 6.19 2.57 21.03
N ASN A 16 6.88 2.83 19.90
CA ASN A 16 6.37 2.49 18.56
C ASN A 16 6.53 0.97 18.39
N PRO A 17 5.50 0.17 18.69
CA PRO A 17 5.59 -1.28 18.59
C PRO A 17 5.80 -1.67 17.12
N LYS A 18 6.49 -2.78 16.88
CA LYS A 18 6.55 -3.37 15.53
C LYS A 18 5.13 -3.58 15.04
N ARG A 19 4.80 -2.93 13.93
CA ARG A 19 3.48 -3.07 13.32
C ARG A 19 3.49 -4.26 12.37
N PRO A 20 2.41 -5.06 12.30
CA PRO A 20 2.39 -6.28 11.52
C PRO A 20 2.59 -6.02 10.03
N VAL A 21 3.31 -6.92 9.38
CA VAL A 21 3.44 -7.05 7.93
C VAL A 21 2.39 -8.06 7.48
N MET A 22 1.68 -7.78 6.40
CA MET A 22 0.74 -8.74 5.80
C MET A 22 1.50 -9.97 5.31
N LEU A 23 1.17 -11.14 5.81
CA LEU A 23 1.71 -12.39 5.30
C LEU A 23 1.09 -12.72 3.93
N HIS A 24 1.84 -13.38 3.07
CA HIS A 24 1.42 -13.65 1.70
C HIS A 24 0.20 -14.59 1.64
N ASP A 25 0.15 -15.61 2.48
CA ASP A 25 -0.97 -16.55 2.59
C ASP A 25 -2.26 -15.86 3.07
N ILE A 26 -2.15 -14.95 4.06
CA ILE A 26 -3.28 -14.12 4.52
C ILE A 26 -3.77 -13.25 3.37
N TYR A 27 -2.86 -12.59 2.63
CA TYR A 27 -3.23 -11.79 1.47
C TYR A 27 -3.99 -12.62 0.42
N LEU A 28 -3.51 -13.81 0.07
CA LEU A 28 -4.17 -14.69 -0.91
C LEU A 28 -5.57 -15.12 -0.46
N ARG A 29 -5.74 -15.44 0.82
CA ARG A 29 -7.06 -15.79 1.36
C ARG A 29 -8.04 -14.61 1.31
N LEU A 30 -7.60 -13.41 1.66
CA LEU A 30 -8.41 -12.20 1.51
C LEU A 30 -8.76 -11.90 0.05
N LEU A 31 -7.80 -12.07 -0.86
CA LEU A 31 -8.01 -11.88 -2.29
C LEU A 31 -9.04 -12.89 -2.85
N GLY A 32 -8.99 -14.15 -2.37
CA GLY A 32 -9.91 -15.20 -2.79
C GLY A 32 -11.39 -14.94 -2.47
N VAL A 33 -11.67 -14.21 -1.39
CA VAL A 33 -13.06 -13.86 -0.99
C VAL A 33 -13.48 -12.45 -1.41
N ALA A 34 -12.55 -11.67 -1.97
CA ALA A 34 -12.77 -10.24 -2.19
C ALA A 34 -13.98 -9.94 -3.10
N ASP A 35 -14.17 -10.70 -4.18
CA ASP A 35 -15.30 -10.52 -5.11
C ASP A 35 -16.66 -10.79 -4.46
N HIS A 36 -16.72 -11.71 -3.49
CA HIS A 36 -17.93 -12.00 -2.73
C HIS A 36 -18.28 -10.88 -1.73
N VAL A 37 -17.27 -10.14 -1.28
CA VAL A 37 -17.47 -8.99 -0.37
C VAL A 37 -17.86 -7.75 -1.15
N HIS A 38 -17.06 -7.36 -2.14
CA HIS A 38 -17.35 -6.23 -3.02
C HIS A 38 -16.42 -6.24 -4.26
N PRO A 39 -16.93 -6.00 -5.49
CA PRO A 39 -16.11 -6.03 -6.71
C PRO A 39 -14.88 -5.11 -6.69
N LEU A 40 -14.98 -3.94 -6.05
CA LEU A 40 -13.85 -3.02 -5.92
C LEU A 40 -12.82 -3.46 -4.87
N LEU A 41 -13.14 -4.40 -3.98
CA LEU A 41 -12.18 -4.86 -2.97
C LEU A 41 -11.05 -5.65 -3.59
N LYS A 42 -11.34 -6.53 -4.53
CA LYS A 42 -10.32 -7.31 -5.24
C LYS A 42 -9.36 -6.40 -6.00
N LEU A 43 -9.92 -5.47 -6.78
CA LEU A 43 -9.11 -4.46 -7.48
C LEU A 43 -8.23 -3.67 -6.50
N ALA A 44 -8.80 -3.23 -5.38
CA ALA A 44 -8.06 -2.47 -4.36
C ALA A 44 -6.91 -3.28 -3.74
N LEU A 45 -7.13 -4.58 -3.44
CA LEU A 45 -6.09 -5.46 -2.92
C LEU A 45 -4.95 -5.64 -3.92
N ILE A 46 -5.26 -5.88 -5.20
CA ILE A 46 -4.26 -6.04 -6.26
C ILE A 46 -3.46 -4.73 -6.46
N VAL A 47 -4.14 -3.60 -6.55
CA VAL A 47 -3.47 -2.30 -6.72
C VAL A 47 -2.62 -1.95 -5.49
N ALA A 48 -3.13 -2.17 -4.28
CA ALA A 48 -2.39 -1.87 -3.04
C ALA A 48 -1.13 -2.74 -2.91
N GLU A 49 -1.23 -4.03 -3.24
CA GLU A 49 -0.12 -4.98 -3.16
C GLU A 49 0.90 -4.75 -4.29
N GLY A 50 0.46 -4.57 -5.53
CA GLY A 50 1.35 -4.41 -6.67
C GLY A 50 2.08 -3.07 -6.71
N THR A 51 1.51 -2.01 -6.11
CA THR A 51 2.09 -0.65 -6.16
C THR A 51 2.73 -0.21 -4.85
N GLY A 52 2.37 -0.81 -3.74
CA GLY A 52 2.81 -0.39 -2.41
C GLY A 52 2.36 1.02 -2.00
N ARG A 53 1.57 1.72 -2.79
CA ARG A 53 1.13 3.10 -2.54
C ARG A 53 0.18 3.21 -1.35
N ARG A 54 0.09 4.40 -0.77
CA ARG A 54 -0.87 4.68 0.30
C ARG A 54 -2.29 4.59 -0.21
N ILE A 55 -3.22 4.18 0.66
CA ILE A 55 -4.64 4.11 0.33
C ILE A 55 -5.18 5.44 -0.22
N SER A 56 -4.75 6.58 0.29
CA SER A 56 -5.15 7.90 -0.22
C SER A 56 -4.75 8.13 -1.68
N ALA A 57 -3.59 7.60 -2.10
CA ALA A 57 -3.13 7.75 -3.47
C ALA A 57 -3.98 6.93 -4.44
N TRP A 58 -4.12 5.61 -4.20
CA TRP A 58 -4.87 4.78 -5.13
C TRP A 58 -6.39 4.95 -5.04
N CYS A 59 -6.99 5.35 -3.90
CA CYS A 59 -8.41 5.73 -3.85
C CYS A 59 -8.76 6.88 -4.79
N ASN A 60 -7.82 7.80 -5.00
CA ASN A 60 -8.01 8.95 -5.88
C ASN A 60 -7.49 8.74 -7.31
N LEU A 61 -7.06 7.52 -7.64
CA LEU A 61 -6.60 7.17 -8.98
C LEU A 61 -7.72 7.39 -10.01
N ARG A 62 -7.38 7.98 -11.14
CA ARG A 62 -8.30 8.24 -12.26
C ARG A 62 -7.86 7.48 -13.50
N TRP A 63 -8.78 7.24 -14.42
CA TRP A 63 -8.47 6.49 -15.63
C TRP A 63 -7.46 7.21 -16.55
N ASP A 64 -7.41 8.55 -16.52
CA ASP A 64 -6.40 9.35 -17.22
C ASP A 64 -4.99 9.21 -16.63
N ASP A 65 -4.87 8.63 -15.44
CA ASP A 65 -3.58 8.36 -14.80
C ASP A 65 -3.01 6.99 -15.16
N VAL A 66 -3.80 6.14 -15.85
CA VAL A 66 -3.42 4.77 -16.20
C VAL A 66 -3.09 4.69 -17.68
N ASP A 67 -1.82 4.56 -17.99
CA ASP A 67 -1.32 4.36 -19.36
C ASP A 67 -1.13 2.86 -19.63
N PHE A 68 -2.10 2.26 -20.32
CA PHE A 68 -2.05 0.86 -20.70
C PHE A 68 -1.06 0.58 -21.83
N GLN A 69 -0.75 1.56 -22.66
CA GLN A 69 0.18 1.41 -23.77
C GLN A 69 1.63 1.29 -23.25
N ASN A 70 2.01 2.21 -22.36
CA ASN A 70 3.35 2.22 -21.76
C ASN A 70 3.42 1.36 -20.47
N GLY A 71 2.30 0.84 -20.00
CA GLY A 71 2.25 0.02 -18.78
C GLY A 71 2.59 0.80 -17.51
N THR A 72 2.17 2.08 -17.39
CA THR A 72 2.54 2.95 -16.27
C THR A 72 1.32 3.55 -15.57
N ILE A 73 1.51 3.97 -14.31
CA ILE A 73 0.56 4.76 -13.53
C ILE A 73 1.23 6.07 -13.14
N ARG A 74 0.51 7.17 -13.37
CA ARG A 74 0.85 8.50 -12.86
C ARG A 74 0.22 8.71 -11.49
N TRP A 75 1.04 8.97 -10.49
CA TRP A 75 0.62 9.33 -9.15
C TRP A 75 0.70 10.85 -8.99
N ARG A 76 -0.45 11.49 -8.92
CA ARG A 76 -0.55 12.97 -8.89
C ARG A 76 -0.02 13.51 -7.57
N ALA A 77 0.69 14.64 -7.63
CA ALA A 77 1.24 15.33 -6.47
C ALA A 77 0.17 15.67 -5.40
N GLU A 78 -1.00 16.10 -5.82
CA GLU A 78 -2.11 16.50 -4.95
C GLU A 78 -2.74 15.34 -4.17
N THR A 79 -2.61 14.11 -4.65
CA THR A 79 -3.16 12.91 -3.99
C THR A 79 -2.12 12.18 -3.14
N ASP A 80 -0.85 12.50 -3.31
CA ASP A 80 0.23 11.93 -2.50
C ASP A 80 0.74 12.96 -1.48
N LYS A 81 0.92 12.51 -0.22
CA LYS A 81 1.51 13.34 0.85
C LYS A 81 2.93 13.82 0.55
N THR A 82 3.58 13.25 -0.45
CA THR A 82 4.92 13.66 -0.85
C THR A 82 4.92 14.98 -1.63
N GLY A 83 3.79 15.32 -2.26
CA GLY A 83 3.66 16.53 -3.08
C GLY A 83 4.48 16.49 -4.37
N HIS A 84 4.89 15.30 -4.81
CA HIS A 84 5.62 15.08 -6.06
C HIS A 84 4.84 14.13 -6.96
N GLU A 85 4.72 14.50 -8.23
CA GLU A 85 4.18 13.62 -9.25
C GLU A 85 5.21 12.54 -9.58
N GLN A 86 4.75 11.30 -9.74
CA GLN A 86 5.60 10.16 -10.08
C GLN A 86 4.90 9.30 -11.12
N ILE A 87 5.65 8.83 -12.11
CA ILE A 87 5.20 7.85 -13.10
C ILE A 87 5.94 6.56 -12.84
N VAL A 88 5.19 5.48 -12.56
CA VAL A 88 5.77 4.21 -12.12
C VAL A 88 5.19 3.08 -12.97
N PRO A 89 5.99 2.07 -13.37
CA PRO A 89 5.51 0.90 -14.07
C PRO A 89 4.44 0.13 -13.27
N MET A 90 3.52 -0.49 -14.00
CA MET A 90 2.57 -1.47 -13.43
C MET A 90 3.15 -2.87 -13.49
N THR A 91 2.86 -3.70 -12.49
CA THR A 91 3.01 -5.15 -12.62
C THR A 91 1.89 -5.71 -13.51
N ASP A 92 2.12 -6.86 -14.15
CA ASP A 92 1.10 -7.49 -14.99
C ASP A 92 -0.23 -7.73 -14.26
N PRO A 93 -0.26 -8.23 -13.00
CA PRO A 93 -1.51 -8.37 -12.26
C PRO A 93 -2.26 -7.05 -12.06
N VAL A 94 -1.55 -5.94 -11.84
CA VAL A 94 -2.17 -4.61 -11.71
C VAL A 94 -2.73 -4.13 -13.05
N LYS A 95 -1.97 -4.29 -14.13
CA LYS A 95 -2.40 -3.94 -15.48
C LYS A 95 -3.66 -4.70 -15.90
N ASP A 96 -3.68 -6.01 -15.68
CA ASP A 96 -4.80 -6.88 -16.04
C ASP A 96 -6.06 -6.55 -15.21
N ALA A 97 -5.90 -6.36 -13.91
CA ALA A 97 -7.01 -6.00 -13.03
C ALA A 97 -7.61 -4.63 -13.39
N LEU A 98 -6.77 -3.63 -13.67
CA LEU A 98 -7.22 -2.31 -14.12
C LEU A 98 -7.89 -2.39 -15.49
N ALA A 99 -7.36 -3.16 -16.44
CA ALA A 99 -7.95 -3.34 -17.76
C ALA A 99 -9.32 -4.02 -17.67
N ALA A 100 -9.47 -5.04 -16.84
CA ALA A 100 -10.75 -5.70 -16.59
C ALA A 100 -11.77 -4.73 -15.95
N ALA A 101 -11.35 -3.96 -14.95
CA ALA A 101 -12.19 -2.97 -14.30
C ALA A 101 -12.63 -1.85 -15.26
N ARG A 102 -11.73 -1.37 -16.14
CA ARG A 102 -12.05 -0.36 -17.16
C ARG A 102 -13.14 -0.84 -18.11
N ARG A 103 -13.02 -2.08 -18.60
CA ARG A 103 -14.05 -2.71 -19.47
C ARG A 103 -15.39 -2.83 -18.75
N ALA A 104 -15.38 -3.36 -17.52
CA ALA A 104 -16.60 -3.55 -16.74
C ALA A 104 -17.32 -2.23 -16.39
N GLN A 105 -16.57 -1.16 -16.18
CA GLN A 105 -17.12 0.16 -15.84
C GLN A 105 -17.51 1.00 -17.05
N GLY A 106 -17.14 0.61 -18.28
CA GLY A 106 -17.31 1.47 -19.47
C GLY A 106 -16.63 2.83 -19.30
N ALA A 107 -15.47 2.85 -18.60
CA ALA A 107 -14.90 4.09 -18.08
C ALA A 107 -14.05 4.82 -19.12
N ILE A 108 -14.26 6.14 -19.22
CA ILE A 108 -13.55 7.03 -20.15
C ILE A 108 -13.08 8.27 -19.39
N GLY A 109 -11.88 8.75 -19.73
CA GLY A 109 -11.36 10.06 -19.33
C GLY A 109 -11.10 10.19 -17.82
N ASN A 110 -11.31 11.39 -17.31
CA ASN A 110 -10.94 11.76 -15.94
C ASN A 110 -11.94 11.28 -14.87
N THR A 111 -12.50 10.07 -15.03
CA THR A 111 -13.36 9.47 -13.99
C THR A 111 -12.55 8.61 -13.00
N PRO A 112 -13.00 8.52 -11.72
CA PRO A 112 -12.29 7.70 -10.74
C PRO A 112 -12.25 6.22 -11.13
N VAL A 113 -11.12 5.56 -10.88
CA VAL A 113 -10.97 4.09 -10.98
C VAL A 113 -11.84 3.41 -9.91
N PHE A 114 -11.79 3.93 -8.70
CA PHE A 114 -12.57 3.46 -7.56
C PHE A 114 -13.77 4.40 -7.34
N ARG A 115 -14.86 4.14 -8.03
CA ARG A 115 -16.06 4.97 -8.00
C ARG A 115 -16.86 4.78 -6.72
N ALA A 116 -17.33 5.89 -6.14
CA ALA A 116 -18.24 5.81 -5.00
C ALA A 116 -19.59 5.18 -5.42
N PRO A 117 -20.17 4.27 -4.62
CA PRO A 117 -21.42 3.59 -4.98
C PRO A 117 -22.62 4.53 -5.21
N LYS A 118 -22.67 5.65 -4.49
CA LYS A 118 -23.78 6.63 -4.57
C LYS A 118 -23.54 7.72 -5.62
N ASP A 119 -22.29 7.97 -5.99
CA ASP A 119 -21.92 9.01 -6.95
C ASP A 119 -20.68 8.54 -7.75
N PRO A 120 -20.88 7.97 -8.94
CA PRO A 120 -19.78 7.43 -9.76
C PRO A 120 -18.77 8.48 -10.25
N GLN A 121 -19.07 9.76 -10.12
CA GLN A 121 -18.15 10.86 -10.48
C GLN A 121 -17.16 11.17 -9.34
N ARG A 122 -17.43 10.67 -8.15
CA ARG A 122 -16.55 10.84 -6.99
C ARG A 122 -15.76 9.58 -6.69
N PRO A 123 -14.53 9.72 -6.15
CA PRO A 123 -13.76 8.57 -5.68
C PRO A 123 -14.43 7.94 -4.45
N CYS A 124 -14.25 6.64 -4.32
CA CYS A 124 -14.73 5.88 -3.18
C CYS A 124 -14.04 6.33 -1.89
N ASN A 125 -14.81 6.45 -0.81
CA ASN A 125 -14.28 6.85 0.48
C ASN A 125 -13.42 5.72 1.10
N ARG A 126 -12.29 6.09 1.69
CA ARG A 126 -11.41 5.18 2.42
C ARG A 126 -12.15 4.29 3.43
N HIS A 127 -13.14 4.83 4.16
CA HIS A 127 -13.88 4.05 5.16
C HIS A 127 -14.64 2.86 4.57
N LEU A 128 -15.09 2.95 3.32
CA LEU A 128 -15.72 1.82 2.64
C LEU A 128 -14.70 0.68 2.42
N PHE A 129 -13.50 1.00 1.96
CA PHE A 129 -12.43 0.01 1.81
C PHE A 129 -12.05 -0.63 3.15
N ASP A 130 -11.98 0.17 4.24
CA ASP A 130 -11.73 -0.36 5.57
C ASP A 130 -12.87 -1.32 6.01
N THR A 131 -14.12 -1.00 5.68
CA THR A 131 -15.29 -1.85 5.97
C THR A 131 -15.25 -3.14 5.17
N TRP A 132 -14.99 -3.08 3.87
CA TRP A 132 -14.89 -4.28 3.02
C TRP A 132 -13.72 -5.18 3.43
N LEU A 133 -12.57 -4.60 3.76
CA LEU A 133 -11.43 -5.38 4.23
C LEU A 133 -11.73 -6.09 5.56
N ARG A 134 -12.40 -5.41 6.52
CA ARG A 134 -12.85 -6.07 7.76
C ARG A 134 -13.81 -7.22 7.46
N ARG A 135 -14.76 -7.01 6.55
CA ARG A 135 -15.70 -8.06 6.15
C ARG A 135 -14.98 -9.25 5.51
N ALA A 136 -13.94 -9.03 4.72
CA ALA A 136 -13.13 -10.12 4.16
C ALA A 136 -12.42 -10.93 5.26
N TYR A 137 -11.89 -10.27 6.31
CA TYR A 137 -11.33 -10.97 7.47
C TYR A 137 -12.39 -11.82 8.20
N GLU A 138 -13.61 -11.30 8.36
CA GLU A 138 -14.71 -12.05 8.99
C GLU A 138 -15.09 -13.28 8.16
N VAL A 139 -15.26 -13.13 6.84
CA VAL A 139 -15.61 -14.23 5.93
C VAL A 139 -14.54 -15.31 5.88
N THR A 140 -13.28 -14.95 6.01
CA THR A 140 -12.17 -15.91 6.02
C THR A 140 -11.87 -16.49 7.38
N GLU A 141 -12.54 -16.03 8.44
CA GLU A 141 -12.29 -16.40 9.85
C GLU A 141 -10.82 -16.18 10.27
N LEU A 142 -10.12 -15.29 9.57
CA LEU A 142 -8.73 -14.97 9.88
C LEU A 142 -8.64 -14.06 11.11
N PRO A 143 -7.71 -14.32 12.04
CA PRO A 143 -7.46 -13.42 13.15
C PRO A 143 -6.94 -12.08 12.61
N ARG A 144 -7.65 -11.01 12.95
CA ARG A 144 -7.23 -9.66 12.57
C ARG A 144 -6.50 -9.00 13.71
N GLU A 145 -5.19 -9.03 13.65
CA GLU A 145 -4.37 -8.30 14.60
C GLU A 145 -4.58 -6.78 14.51
N ARG A 146 -4.28 -6.08 15.60
CA ARG A 146 -4.29 -4.61 15.61
C ARG A 146 -3.35 -4.09 14.52
N TRP A 147 -3.83 -3.15 13.69
CA TRP A 147 -3.14 -2.56 12.53
C TRP A 147 -2.90 -3.48 11.32
N MET A 148 -3.50 -4.66 11.26
CA MET A 148 -3.51 -5.54 10.09
C MET A 148 -4.55 -5.07 9.06
N MET A 149 -4.36 -3.86 8.52
CA MET A 149 -5.19 -3.22 7.50
C MET A 149 -4.31 -2.81 6.31
N TRP A 150 -4.74 -1.89 5.47
CA TRP A 150 -4.05 -1.45 4.24
C TRP A 150 -2.57 -1.12 4.42
N HIS A 151 -2.18 -0.55 5.56
CA HIS A 151 -0.76 -0.29 5.86
C HIS A 151 0.08 -1.57 6.05
N SER A 152 -0.52 -2.70 6.41
CA SER A 152 0.21 -3.96 6.49
C SER A 152 0.56 -4.52 5.11
N ILE A 153 -0.29 -4.29 4.10
CA ILE A 153 -0.02 -4.61 2.70
C ILE A 153 1.15 -3.74 2.19
N ARG A 154 1.12 -2.45 2.48
CA ARG A 154 2.21 -1.54 2.11
C ARG A 154 3.53 -1.88 2.83
N ARG A 155 3.48 -2.39 4.07
CA ARG A 155 4.66 -2.92 4.76
C ARG A 155 5.17 -4.20 4.12
N LYS A 156 4.29 -5.11 3.70
CA LYS A 156 4.64 -6.30 2.92
C LYS A 156 5.44 -5.89 1.68
N TRP A 157 4.87 -5.00 0.86
CA TRP A 157 5.51 -4.51 -0.36
C TRP A 157 6.91 -3.93 -0.11
N ALA A 158 7.06 -3.10 0.92
CA ALA A 158 8.34 -2.49 1.27
C ALA A 158 9.35 -3.51 1.81
N THR A 159 8.91 -4.47 2.62
CA THR A 159 9.77 -5.49 3.22
C THR A 159 10.30 -6.47 2.17
N GLU A 160 9.47 -6.87 1.21
CA GLU A 160 9.87 -7.75 0.11
C GLU A 160 10.90 -7.09 -0.83
N ARG A 161 10.99 -5.76 -0.81
CA ARG A 161 11.92 -4.97 -1.65
C ARG A 161 13.11 -4.40 -0.88
N LYS A 162 13.39 -4.87 0.33
CA LYS A 162 14.50 -4.39 1.15
C LYS A 162 15.90 -4.66 0.56
N GLY A 163 16.01 -5.60 -0.38
CA GLY A 163 17.25 -5.89 -1.10
C GLY A 163 17.57 -4.95 -2.26
N TYR A 164 16.65 -4.04 -2.61
CA TYR A 164 16.88 -3.04 -3.65
C TYR A 164 17.43 -1.73 -3.07
N PRO A 165 18.04 -0.86 -3.90
CA PRO A 165 18.48 0.46 -3.46
C PRO A 165 17.34 1.25 -2.82
N VAL A 166 17.59 1.79 -1.65
CA VAL A 166 16.55 2.48 -0.83
C VAL A 166 15.87 3.59 -1.59
N ARG A 167 16.62 4.36 -2.38
CA ARG A 167 16.08 5.46 -3.19
C ARG A 167 15.07 4.98 -4.23
N ASP A 168 15.37 3.85 -4.89
CA ASP A 168 14.48 3.27 -5.91
C ASP A 168 13.18 2.75 -5.28
N VAL A 169 13.27 2.12 -4.10
CA VAL A 169 12.10 1.68 -3.33
C VAL A 169 11.27 2.89 -2.88
N MET A 170 11.92 3.98 -2.46
CA MET A 170 11.24 5.23 -2.08
C MET A 170 10.48 5.82 -3.25
N GLU A 171 11.12 5.93 -4.40
CA GLU A 171 10.52 6.47 -5.64
C GLU A 171 9.33 5.61 -6.07
N ALA A 172 9.54 4.31 -6.23
CA ALA A 172 8.48 3.39 -6.67
C ALA A 172 7.27 3.38 -5.74
N GLY A 173 7.48 3.37 -4.43
CA GLY A 173 6.40 3.29 -3.45
C GLY A 173 5.90 4.63 -2.90
N GLY A 174 6.50 5.77 -3.27
CA GLY A 174 6.10 7.09 -2.81
C GLY A 174 6.43 7.35 -1.33
N TRP A 175 7.69 7.20 -0.94
CA TRP A 175 8.21 7.66 0.35
C TRP A 175 9.06 8.91 0.17
N LYS A 176 8.80 9.92 1.00
CA LYS A 176 9.59 11.17 1.01
C LYS A 176 10.83 11.07 1.91
N ASN A 177 10.77 10.19 2.91
CA ASN A 177 11.79 10.12 3.96
C ASN A 177 12.24 8.66 4.14
N GLU A 178 13.56 8.46 4.02
CA GLU A 178 14.21 7.16 4.16
C GLU A 178 14.02 6.56 5.55
N GLU A 179 14.16 7.36 6.61
CA GLU A 179 13.96 6.92 7.98
C GLU A 179 12.55 6.34 8.17
N THR A 180 11.53 6.98 7.56
CA THR A 180 10.15 6.48 7.61
C THR A 180 10.02 5.13 6.91
N LEU A 181 10.65 4.94 5.74
CA LEU A 181 10.65 3.65 5.04
C LEU A 181 11.32 2.57 5.88
N LEU A 182 12.54 2.80 6.33
CA LEU A 182 13.34 1.82 7.06
C LEU A 182 12.73 1.48 8.43
N ARG A 183 12.31 2.50 9.19
CA ARG A 183 11.81 2.31 10.56
C ARG A 183 10.39 1.75 10.64
N SER A 184 9.51 2.18 9.72
CA SER A 184 8.07 1.94 9.86
C SER A 184 7.49 0.95 8.85
N TYR A 185 8.19 0.70 7.76
CA TYR A 185 7.68 -0.13 6.67
C TYR A 185 8.54 -1.35 6.36
N GLN A 186 9.86 -1.20 6.21
CA GLN A 186 10.73 -2.34 6.03
C GLN A 186 10.99 -3.03 7.36
N GLN A 187 10.91 -4.35 7.36
CA GLN A 187 11.19 -5.15 8.54
C GLN A 187 12.20 -6.24 8.21
N PRO A 188 13.09 -6.58 9.19
CA PRO A 188 13.93 -7.75 9.06
C PRO A 188 13.04 -9.01 9.08
N ASP A 189 13.39 -10.00 8.30
CA ASP A 189 12.87 -11.36 8.42
C ASP A 189 13.96 -12.30 8.93
N ALA A 190 13.53 -13.41 9.51
CA ALA A 190 14.44 -14.37 10.17
C ALA A 190 15.47 -14.94 9.20
N GLU A 191 15.08 -15.22 7.94
CA GLU A 191 16.00 -15.81 6.96
C GLU A 191 17.09 -14.81 6.55
N THR A 192 16.73 -13.56 6.26
CA THR A 192 17.74 -12.54 5.92
C THR A 192 18.67 -12.25 7.10
N VAL A 193 18.13 -12.18 8.33
CA VAL A 193 18.96 -12.00 9.53
C VAL A 193 19.93 -13.16 9.68
N ARG A 194 19.47 -14.40 9.47
CA ARG A 194 20.32 -15.58 9.48
C ARG A 194 21.43 -15.49 8.44
N GLN A 195 21.10 -15.11 7.20
CA GLN A 195 22.07 -14.94 6.12
C GLN A 195 23.14 -13.90 6.47
N VAL A 196 22.75 -12.76 7.03
CA VAL A 196 23.67 -11.71 7.46
C VAL A 196 24.64 -12.20 8.54
N VAL A 197 24.17 -13.04 9.47
CA VAL A 197 25.00 -13.56 10.56
C VAL A 197 25.91 -14.69 10.10
N LEU A 198 25.39 -15.64 9.31
CA LEU A 198 26.12 -16.85 8.94
C LEU A 198 27.02 -16.67 7.72
N HIS A 199 26.73 -15.69 6.86
CA HIS A 199 27.49 -15.42 5.65
C HIS A 199 28.01 -13.98 5.66
N PRO A 200 28.96 -13.63 6.53
CA PRO A 200 29.57 -12.30 6.51
C PRO A 200 30.26 -12.13 5.16
N THR A 201 30.00 -11.00 4.52
CA THR A 201 30.65 -10.65 3.24
C THR A 201 32.16 -10.78 3.41
N GLN A 202 32.81 -11.63 2.64
CA GLN A 202 34.27 -11.72 2.64
C GLN A 202 34.80 -10.33 2.34
N ARG A 203 35.53 -9.74 3.28
CA ARG A 203 36.30 -8.52 3.01
C ARG A 203 37.26 -8.87 1.89
N ILE A 204 37.05 -8.25 0.72
CA ILE A 204 38.07 -8.25 -0.34
C ILE A 204 39.24 -7.50 0.25
N VAL A 205 40.21 -8.26 0.79
CA VAL A 205 41.51 -7.71 1.14
C VAL A 205 42.20 -7.46 -0.19
N SER A 206 42.09 -6.20 -0.69
CA SER A 206 42.94 -5.76 -1.79
C SER A 206 44.40 -5.88 -1.34
N ARG A 207 45.14 -6.80 -1.96
CA ARG A 207 46.59 -6.84 -1.91
C ARG A 207 47.21 -5.71 -2.68
#